data_ea3dd64316b883f1abfa0d37d3216cd9
#
_entry.id   ea3dd64316b883f1abfa0d37d3216cd9
#
_cell.length_a   1.000
_cell.length_b   1.000
_cell.length_c   1.000
_cell.angle_alpha   90.00
_cell.angle_beta   90.00
_cell.angle_gamma   90.00
#
_symmetry.space_group_name_H-M   'P 1'
#
loop_
_entity.id
_entity.type
_entity.pdbx_description
1 polymer ?
#
loop_
_entity_poly.entity_id
_entity_poly.type
_entity_poly.pdbx_seq_one_letter_code
_entity_poly.pdbx_strand_id
1 'polypeptide(L)'
;SKDINLKFDYEQFNRLFFNLIKNSVESIQEKAIKDSKINQNIDIEIRQRRDYIIINILDTGIGFQNKKTKDLIKPYFTTKEKGTGLGLSIVDKIISDHNGSIKFLNHKNGAKIQIIISK
;
A
#
# COMPACT_ATOMS: atom_id res chain seq x y z
N SER A 1 19.67 4.74 14.02
CA SER A 1 19.24 4.69 12.63
C SER A 1 19.74 5.89 11.86
N LYS A 2 19.93 5.71 10.61
CA LYS A 2 20.42 6.76 9.73
C LYS A 2 19.26 7.46 9.07
N ASP A 3 19.41 8.76 8.85
CA ASP A 3 18.41 9.53 8.14
C ASP A 3 18.32 9.06 6.69
N ILE A 4 17.10 8.94 6.20
CA ILE A 4 16.83 8.59 4.82
C ILE A 4 16.40 9.85 4.10
N ASN A 5 17.17 10.24 3.09
CA ASN A 5 16.89 11.44 2.32
C ASN A 5 16.35 11.09 0.95
N LEU A 6 15.12 11.53 0.67
CA LEU A 6 14.47 11.37 -0.61
C LEU A 6 13.95 12.72 -1.07
N LYS A 7 14.06 12.96 -2.38
CA LYS A 7 13.37 14.09 -3.00
C LYS A 7 11.93 13.68 -3.26
N PHE A 8 11.06 14.00 -2.34
CA PHE A 8 9.66 13.64 -2.42
C PHE A 8 8.82 14.81 -1.92
N ASP A 9 7.77 15.14 -2.65
CA ASP A 9 6.86 16.21 -2.25
C ASP A 9 6.14 15.80 -0.97
N TYR A 10 6.18 16.67 0.05
CA TYR A 10 5.62 16.39 1.37
C TYR A 10 4.11 16.08 1.31
N GLU A 11 3.36 16.89 0.57
CA GLU A 11 1.90 16.69 0.46
C GLU A 11 1.58 15.40 -0.28
N GLN A 12 2.34 15.11 -1.34
CA GLN A 12 2.17 13.88 -2.11
C GLN A 12 2.51 12.66 -1.26
N PHE A 13 3.55 12.75 -0.45
CA PHE A 13 3.96 11.67 0.46
C PHE A 13 2.86 11.38 1.49
N ASN A 14 2.30 12.43 2.10
CA ASN A 14 1.19 12.27 3.06
C ASN A 14 -0.03 11.66 2.39
N ARG A 15 -0.35 12.09 1.19
CA ARG A 15 -1.48 11.57 0.43
C ARG A 15 -1.30 10.10 0.10
N LEU A 16 -0.09 9.72 -0.30
CA LEU A 16 0.28 8.33 -0.58
C LEU A 16 0.03 7.44 0.64
N PHE A 17 0.64 7.80 1.76
CA PHE A 17 0.53 6.99 2.97
C PHE A 17 -0.88 6.97 3.54
N PHE A 18 -1.59 8.09 3.51
CA PHE A 18 -2.97 8.13 3.96
C PHE A 18 -3.83 7.13 3.19
N ASN A 19 -3.70 7.12 1.86
CA ASN A 19 -4.46 6.19 1.04
C ASN A 19 -4.10 4.73 1.32
N LEU A 20 -2.81 4.43 1.46
CA LEU A 20 -2.37 3.06 1.70
C LEU A 20 -2.78 2.54 3.08
N ILE A 21 -2.60 3.35 4.12
CA ILE A 21 -2.98 2.96 5.47
C ILE A 21 -4.50 2.83 5.60
N LYS A 22 -5.24 3.74 5.01
CA LYS A 22 -6.70 3.66 4.98
C LYS A 22 -7.18 2.34 4.37
N ASN A 23 -6.58 1.96 3.23
CA ASN A 23 -6.93 0.71 2.57
C ASN A 23 -6.60 -0.50 3.45
N SER A 24 -5.46 -0.47 4.14
CA SER A 24 -5.07 -1.56 5.04
C SER A 24 -6.03 -1.67 6.23
N VAL A 25 -6.41 -0.54 6.82
CA VAL A 25 -7.38 -0.51 7.93
C VAL A 25 -8.72 -1.08 7.49
N GLU A 26 -9.22 -0.66 6.33
CA GLU A 26 -10.49 -1.16 5.81
C GLU A 26 -10.44 -2.66 5.52
N SER A 27 -9.33 -3.14 4.98
CA SER A 27 -9.12 -4.56 4.70
C SER A 27 -9.13 -5.38 5.99
N ILE A 28 -8.48 -4.89 7.05
CA ILE A 28 -8.47 -5.54 8.36
C ILE A 28 -9.87 -5.56 8.97
N GLN A 29 -10.60 -4.44 8.88
CA GLN A 29 -11.96 -4.35 9.40
C GLN A 29 -12.89 -5.33 8.69
N GLU A 30 -12.75 -5.46 7.39
CA GLU A 30 -13.54 -6.40 6.60
C GLU A 30 -13.28 -7.84 7.02
N LYS A 31 -12.02 -8.20 7.25
CA LYS A 31 -11.66 -9.53 7.72
C LYS A 31 -12.16 -9.78 9.15
N ALA A 32 -12.10 -8.77 10.01
CA ALA A 32 -12.53 -8.88 11.40
C ALA A 32 -14.04 -9.13 11.55
N ILE A 33 -14.84 -8.67 10.59
CA ILE A 33 -16.28 -8.96 10.55
C ILE A 33 -16.51 -10.46 10.38
N LYS A 34 -15.68 -11.12 9.57
CA LYS A 34 -15.80 -12.55 9.30
C LYS A 34 -15.11 -13.41 10.34
N ASP A 35 -14.06 -12.90 10.96
CA ASP A 35 -13.27 -13.61 11.97
C ASP A 35 -12.78 -12.63 13.01
N SER A 36 -13.49 -12.55 14.11
CA SER A 36 -13.20 -11.62 15.21
C SER A 36 -11.91 -11.96 15.97
N LYS A 37 -11.34 -13.14 15.71
CA LYS A 37 -10.14 -13.60 16.42
C LYS A 37 -8.85 -13.29 15.68
N ILE A 38 -8.90 -12.55 14.56
CA ILE A 38 -7.69 -12.23 13.84
C ILE A 38 -6.81 -11.27 14.64
N ASN A 39 -5.50 -11.40 14.45
CA ASN A 39 -4.55 -10.44 14.97
C ASN A 39 -4.53 -9.24 14.01
N GLN A 40 -5.01 -8.09 14.48
CA GLN A 40 -5.12 -6.88 13.66
C GLN A 40 -3.83 -6.10 13.72
N ASN A 41 -3.08 -6.09 12.61
CA ASN A 41 -1.75 -5.52 12.60
C ASN A 41 -1.40 -4.90 11.24
N ILE A 42 -0.64 -3.81 11.28
CA ILE A 42 -0.04 -3.18 10.10
C ILE A 42 1.43 -2.96 10.42
N ASP A 43 2.31 -3.57 9.63
CA ASP A 43 3.76 -3.39 9.76
C ASP A 43 4.29 -2.60 8.59
N ILE A 44 5.15 -1.64 8.87
CA ILE A 44 5.83 -0.85 7.84
C ILE A 44 7.32 -1.09 7.98
N GLU A 45 7.94 -1.58 6.92
CA GLU A 45 9.37 -1.81 6.87
C GLU A 45 10.00 -0.89 5.84
N ILE A 46 11.08 -0.23 6.18
CA ILE A 46 11.81 0.62 5.25
C ILE A 46 13.25 0.10 5.17
N ARG A 47 13.68 -0.23 3.96
CA ARG A 47 15.04 -0.70 3.70
C ARG A 47 15.73 0.26 2.74
N GLN A 48 16.90 0.73 3.14
CA GLN A 48 17.69 1.63 2.32
C GLN A 48 18.73 0.83 1.53
N ARG A 49 18.79 1.10 0.24
CA ARG A 49 19.82 0.59 -0.65
C ARG A 49 20.62 1.77 -1.22
N ARG A 50 21.69 1.48 -1.94
CA ARG A 50 22.56 2.53 -2.49
C ARG A 50 21.81 3.49 -3.41
N ASP A 51 21.01 2.95 -4.33
CA ASP A 51 20.37 3.74 -5.37
C ASP A 51 18.85 3.84 -5.23
N TYR A 52 18.26 3.16 -4.25
CA TYR A 52 16.82 3.14 -4.06
C TYR A 52 16.43 2.81 -2.62
N ILE A 53 15.17 3.05 -2.32
CA ILE A 53 14.56 2.72 -1.04
C ILE A 53 13.41 1.78 -1.29
N ILE A 54 13.28 0.76 -0.44
CA ILE A 54 12.17 -0.18 -0.47
C ILE A 54 11.29 0.08 0.75
N ILE A 55 10.00 0.28 0.52
CA ILE A 55 9.01 0.43 1.59
C ILE A 55 8.02 -0.71 1.46
N ASN A 56 7.90 -1.53 2.49
CA ASN A 56 6.93 -2.62 2.53
C ASN A 56 5.86 -2.30 3.58
N ILE A 57 4.61 -2.43 3.18
CA ILE A 57 3.46 -2.27 4.08
C ILE A 57 2.74 -3.60 4.11
N LEU A 58 2.72 -4.24 5.28
CA LEU A 58 2.10 -5.56 5.47
C LEU A 58 0.91 -5.41 6.40
N ASP A 59 -0.24 -5.94 5.99
CA ASP A 59 -1.41 -5.93 6.86
C ASP A 59 -1.97 -7.34 7.03
N THR A 60 -2.82 -7.49 8.02
CA THR A 60 -3.47 -8.75 8.34
C THR A 60 -4.91 -8.81 7.84
N GLY A 61 -5.21 -8.06 6.77
CA GLY A 61 -6.53 -7.98 6.19
C GLY A 61 -6.84 -9.12 5.22
N ILE A 62 -7.79 -8.87 4.33
CA ILE A 62 -8.27 -9.88 3.38
C ILE A 62 -7.29 -10.16 2.23
N GLY A 63 -6.28 -9.32 2.04
CA GLY A 63 -5.38 -9.42 0.91
C GLY A 63 -6.04 -8.90 -0.38
N PHE A 64 -5.43 -9.23 -1.52
CA PHE A 64 -5.89 -8.74 -2.81
C PHE A 64 -6.73 -9.77 -3.59
N GLN A 65 -7.03 -10.91 -2.99
CA GLN A 65 -7.93 -11.92 -3.55
C GLN A 65 -7.62 -12.30 -5.00
N ASN A 66 -6.32 -12.49 -5.29
CA ASN A 66 -5.81 -12.86 -6.62
C ASN A 66 -5.99 -11.77 -7.69
N LYS A 67 -6.26 -10.53 -7.31
CA LYS A 67 -6.30 -9.42 -8.26
C LYS A 67 -4.90 -9.04 -8.70
N LYS A 68 -4.76 -8.65 -9.96
CA LYS A 68 -3.47 -8.20 -10.49
C LYS A 68 -3.25 -6.73 -10.18
N THR A 69 -1.98 -6.34 -10.02
CA THR A 69 -1.62 -4.94 -9.77
C THR A 69 -2.27 -3.98 -10.77
N LYS A 70 -2.22 -4.31 -12.06
CA LYS A 70 -2.79 -3.44 -13.09
C LYS A 70 -4.29 -3.22 -12.94
N ASP A 71 -5.01 -4.17 -12.38
CA ASP A 71 -6.44 -4.04 -12.13
C ASP A 71 -6.72 -3.19 -10.89
N LEU A 72 -5.88 -3.34 -9.87
CA LEU A 72 -6.04 -2.62 -8.61
C LEU A 72 -5.80 -1.12 -8.75
N ILE A 73 -4.94 -0.71 -9.68
CA ILE A 73 -4.62 0.71 -9.88
C ILE A 73 -5.52 1.40 -10.91
N LYS A 74 -6.41 0.67 -11.58
CA LYS A 74 -7.37 1.29 -12.50
C LYS A 74 -8.31 2.23 -11.77
N PRO A 75 -8.60 3.41 -12.34
CA PRO A 75 -9.60 4.31 -11.76
C PRO A 75 -10.94 3.60 -11.60
N TYR A 76 -11.60 3.88 -10.49
CA TYR A 76 -12.92 3.34 -10.13
C TYR A 76 -12.98 1.84 -9.88
N PHE A 77 -11.83 1.13 -9.92
CA PHE A 77 -11.80 -0.27 -9.53
C PHE A 77 -11.84 -0.36 -8.00
N THR A 78 -12.80 -1.11 -7.46
CA THR A 78 -12.85 -1.36 -6.03
C THR A 78 -13.61 -2.64 -5.74
N THR A 79 -13.15 -3.38 -4.72
CA THR A 79 -13.88 -4.51 -4.16
C THR A 79 -14.64 -4.10 -2.90
N LYS A 80 -14.56 -2.83 -2.52
CA LYS A 80 -15.17 -2.29 -1.31
C LYS A 80 -16.52 -1.68 -1.63
N GLU A 81 -17.48 -1.93 -0.78
CA GLU A 81 -18.85 -1.44 -0.95
C GLU A 81 -18.94 0.08 -1.01
N LYS A 82 -18.11 0.77 -0.21
CA LYS A 82 -18.10 2.23 -0.10
C LYS A 82 -16.89 2.88 -0.76
N GLY A 83 -16.09 2.13 -1.50
CA GLY A 83 -14.89 2.65 -2.12
C GLY A 83 -15.18 3.35 -3.43
N THR A 84 -14.45 4.43 -3.72
CA THR A 84 -14.55 5.14 -4.99
C THR A 84 -13.76 4.47 -6.10
N GLY A 85 -12.79 3.64 -5.74
CA GLY A 85 -11.89 3.01 -6.70
C GLY A 85 -10.79 3.93 -7.20
N LEU A 86 -10.59 5.09 -6.59
CA LEU A 86 -9.57 6.05 -7.03
C LEU A 86 -8.30 6.02 -6.19
N GLY A 87 -8.37 5.48 -4.96
CA GLY A 87 -7.23 5.55 -4.03
C GLY A 87 -5.95 4.96 -4.57
N LEU A 88 -6.00 3.74 -5.10
CA LEU A 88 -4.80 3.07 -5.61
C LEU A 88 -4.29 3.65 -6.93
N SER A 89 -5.17 4.19 -7.77
CA SER A 89 -4.73 4.86 -8.99
C SER A 89 -3.99 6.16 -8.66
N ILE A 90 -4.42 6.89 -7.63
CA ILE A 90 -3.73 8.07 -7.14
C ILE A 90 -2.34 7.69 -6.59
N VAL A 91 -2.28 6.61 -5.82
CA VAL A 91 -1.02 6.10 -5.27
C VAL A 91 -0.04 5.75 -6.40
N ASP A 92 -0.51 5.03 -7.41
CA ASP A 92 0.33 4.64 -8.55
C ASP A 92 0.90 5.88 -9.26
N LYS A 93 0.07 6.90 -9.48
CA LYS A 93 0.52 8.12 -10.12
C LYS A 93 1.59 8.84 -9.31
N ILE A 94 1.39 8.96 -8.01
CA ILE A 94 2.37 9.59 -7.12
C ILE A 94 3.71 8.86 -7.20
N ILE A 95 3.68 7.53 -7.11
CA ILE A 95 4.88 6.71 -7.18
C ILE A 95 5.59 6.86 -8.53
N SER A 96 4.83 6.83 -9.63
CA SER A 96 5.39 7.02 -10.98
C SER A 96 6.03 8.39 -11.14
N ASP A 97 5.38 9.43 -10.62
CA ASP A 97 5.90 10.80 -10.68
C ASP A 97 7.21 10.97 -9.91
N HIS A 98 7.51 10.05 -8.99
CA HIS A 98 8.73 10.06 -8.18
C HIS A 98 9.71 8.95 -8.59
N ASN A 99 9.61 8.48 -9.82
CA ASN A 99 10.52 7.46 -10.38
C ASN A 99 10.52 6.18 -9.57
N GLY A 100 9.34 5.76 -9.16
CA GLY A 100 9.18 4.56 -8.37
C GLY A 100 8.27 3.53 -9.02
N SER A 101 8.16 2.39 -8.37
CA SER A 101 7.26 1.32 -8.76
C SER A 101 6.53 0.78 -7.54
N ILE A 102 5.38 0.19 -7.75
CA ILE A 102 4.56 -0.38 -6.68
C ILE A 102 4.09 -1.77 -7.09
N LYS A 103 4.11 -2.70 -6.14
CA LYS A 103 3.59 -4.05 -6.33
C LYS A 103 2.63 -4.39 -5.21
N PHE A 104 1.55 -5.06 -5.56
CA PHE A 104 0.55 -5.55 -4.62
C PHE A 104 0.65 -7.06 -4.57
N LEU A 105 1.00 -7.58 -3.39
CA LEU A 105 1.29 -9.00 -3.20
C LEU A 105 0.43 -9.52 -2.06
N ASN A 106 0.15 -10.81 -2.08
CA ASN A 106 -0.44 -11.48 -0.93
C ASN A 106 0.67 -12.12 -0.12
N HIS A 107 0.53 -12.12 1.18
CA HIS A 107 1.38 -12.90 2.05
C HIS A 107 0.50 -13.76 2.95
N LYS A 108 1.12 -14.60 3.76
CA LYS A 108 0.43 -15.60 4.55
C LYS A 108 -0.79 -15.08 5.33
N ASN A 109 -0.70 -13.85 5.84
CA ASN A 109 -1.72 -13.31 6.74
C ASN A 109 -2.53 -12.15 6.16
N GLY A 110 -2.30 -11.78 4.92
CA GLY A 110 -3.02 -10.64 4.33
C GLY A 110 -2.32 -10.06 3.12
N ALA A 111 -2.26 -8.73 3.05
CA ALA A 111 -1.69 -8.02 1.91
C ALA A 111 -0.28 -7.52 2.21
N LYS A 112 0.54 -7.45 1.17
CA LYS A 112 1.84 -6.81 1.20
C LYS A 112 1.93 -5.84 0.04
N ILE A 113 2.22 -4.58 0.33
CA ILE A 113 2.45 -3.56 -0.69
C ILE A 113 3.93 -3.23 -0.66
N GLN A 114 4.59 -3.36 -1.81
CA GLN A 114 6.00 -3.05 -1.92
C GLN A 114 6.19 -1.83 -2.83
N ILE A 115 6.84 -0.81 -2.30
CA ILE A 115 7.15 0.42 -3.03
C ILE A 115 8.66 0.53 -3.14
N ILE A 116 9.14 0.78 -4.36
CA ILE A 116 10.56 1.01 -4.61
C ILE A 116 10.68 2.41 -5.21
N ILE A 117 11.48 3.26 -4.59
CA ILE A 117 11.68 4.65 -5.03
C ILE A 117 13.17 4.88 -5.25
N SER A 118 13.53 5.37 -6.45
CA SER A 118 14.91 5.75 -6.76
C SER A 118 15.32 6.98 -5.96
N LYS A 119 16.57 6.98 -5.53
CA LYS A 119 17.15 8.12 -4.85
C LYS A 119 17.61 9.20 -5.83
#